data_f2199c1417cb6ce954e88ec3cc215157
#
_entry.id   f2199c1417cb6ce954e88ec3cc215157
#
_cell.length_a   1.000
_cell.length_b   1.000
_cell.length_c   1.000
_cell.angle_alpha   90.00
_cell.angle_beta   90.00
_cell.angle_gamma   90.00
#
_symmetry.space_group_name_H-M   'P 1'
#
loop_
_entity.id
_entity.type
_entity.pdbx_description
1 polymer ?
#
loop_
_entity_poly.entity_id
_entity_poly.type
_entity_poly.pdbx_seq_one_letter_code
_entity_poly.pdbx_strand_id
1 'polypeptide(L)'
;MKSLLLREIKSFFGSPIGYLVIAIFLLLNGLFLWVFEGEYNILNSGFADLSPFFTISPWILIFLIPAVTMRSFSDEKKQGTLELLLTKPLSIWQIVNGKFLGSMLLIVMAIIPTFIYIWVISGLGMPEGNIDMGSTMGSYFGLLFLIAAYSAIGIFTSTLSENQIVAFIVSVFLCFFFYFGFESVATIVPSFQGLISGFGMQDHFKSMSRGVIDTRDVIYFVSVTMLFLSFTVYNLKSIKS
;
A
#
# COMPACT_ATOMS: atom_id res chain seq x y z
N MET A 1 9.97 14.69 -14.61
CA MET A 1 9.08 13.80 -13.87
C MET A 1 8.50 12.68 -14.74
N LYS A 2 7.79 12.96 -15.86
CA LYS A 2 7.24 11.91 -16.76
C LYS A 2 8.25 10.85 -17.22
N SER A 3 9.44 11.27 -17.64
CA SER A 3 10.49 10.36 -18.10
C SER A 3 11.01 9.43 -17.00
N LEU A 4 11.10 9.92 -15.77
CA LEU A 4 11.49 9.11 -14.61
C LEU A 4 10.42 8.08 -14.26
N LEU A 5 9.15 8.50 -14.20
CA LEU A 5 8.01 7.61 -13.98
C LEU A 5 7.97 6.48 -15.03
N LEU A 6 8.07 6.83 -16.31
CA LEU A 6 8.09 5.84 -17.40
C LEU A 6 9.29 4.88 -17.29
N ARG A 7 10.45 5.37 -16.83
CA ARG A 7 11.63 4.54 -16.57
C ARG A 7 11.36 3.55 -15.44
N GLU A 8 10.76 3.98 -14.35
CA GLU A 8 10.42 3.10 -13.22
C GLU A 8 9.41 2.02 -13.65
N ILE A 9 8.34 2.39 -14.35
CA ILE A 9 7.36 1.43 -14.87
C ILE A 9 8.03 0.43 -15.83
N LYS A 10 8.84 0.92 -16.79
CA LYS A 10 9.58 0.04 -17.71
C LYS A 10 10.57 -0.87 -16.97
N SER A 11 11.18 -0.40 -15.88
CA SER A 11 12.09 -1.20 -15.06
C SER A 11 11.35 -2.35 -14.38
N PHE A 12 10.14 -2.11 -13.86
CA PHE A 12 9.33 -3.15 -13.22
C PHE A 12 8.86 -4.22 -14.22
N PHE A 13 8.35 -3.79 -15.40
CA PHE A 13 7.86 -4.73 -16.43
C PHE A 13 8.96 -5.26 -17.36
N GLY A 14 10.12 -4.64 -17.37
CA GLY A 14 11.32 -5.18 -18.03
C GLY A 14 12.04 -6.26 -17.23
N SER A 15 11.63 -6.46 -15.97
CA SER A 15 12.11 -7.52 -15.08
C SER A 15 10.95 -8.44 -14.66
N PRO A 16 11.23 -9.67 -14.22
CA PRO A 16 10.18 -10.57 -13.71
C PRO A 16 9.45 -10.04 -12.48
N ILE A 17 10.00 -9.03 -11.79
CA ILE A 17 9.53 -8.56 -10.50
C ILE A 17 8.12 -7.99 -10.57
N GLY A 18 7.83 -7.15 -11.57
CA GLY A 18 6.49 -6.57 -11.72
C GLY A 18 5.40 -7.63 -11.91
N TYR A 19 5.68 -8.62 -12.77
CA TYR A 19 4.76 -9.75 -12.99
C TYR A 19 4.59 -10.62 -11.75
N LEU A 20 5.69 -10.89 -11.04
CA LEU A 20 5.70 -11.71 -9.83
C LEU A 20 4.89 -11.05 -8.71
N VAL A 21 5.01 -9.73 -8.53
CA VAL A 21 4.24 -8.97 -7.56
C VAL A 21 2.74 -9.07 -7.83
N ILE A 22 2.32 -8.86 -9.09
CA ILE A 22 0.91 -8.98 -9.49
C ILE A 22 0.44 -10.42 -9.28
N ALA A 23 1.23 -11.40 -9.72
CA ALA A 23 0.89 -12.82 -9.60
C ALA A 23 0.74 -13.25 -8.12
N ILE A 24 1.67 -12.88 -7.25
CA ILE A 24 1.59 -13.20 -5.81
C ILE A 24 0.36 -12.55 -5.18
N PHE A 25 0.09 -11.28 -5.48
CA PHE A 25 -1.08 -10.59 -4.93
C PHE A 25 -2.37 -11.29 -5.32
N LEU A 26 -2.55 -11.60 -6.60
CA LEU A 26 -3.76 -12.26 -7.10
C LEU A 26 -3.86 -13.70 -6.63
N LEU A 27 -2.74 -14.44 -6.59
CA LEU A 27 -2.70 -15.82 -6.14
C LEU A 27 -3.07 -15.94 -4.65
N LEU A 28 -2.46 -15.12 -3.79
CA LEU A 28 -2.76 -15.15 -2.36
C LEU A 28 -4.22 -14.77 -2.11
N ASN A 29 -4.71 -13.67 -2.69
CA ASN A 29 -6.13 -13.31 -2.57
C ASN A 29 -7.02 -14.43 -3.12
N GLY A 30 -6.70 -15.00 -4.29
CA GLY A 30 -7.47 -16.10 -4.87
C GLY A 30 -7.53 -17.33 -3.96
N LEU A 31 -6.41 -17.73 -3.37
CA LEU A 31 -6.37 -18.86 -2.46
C LEU A 31 -7.19 -18.64 -1.18
N PHE A 32 -7.04 -17.49 -0.54
CA PHE A 32 -7.77 -17.21 0.70
C PHE A 32 -9.27 -16.99 0.48
N LEU A 33 -9.65 -16.36 -0.62
CA LEU A 33 -11.06 -16.02 -0.86
C LEU A 33 -11.88 -17.19 -1.43
N TRP A 34 -11.24 -18.11 -2.18
CA TRP A 34 -11.98 -19.11 -2.97
C TRP A 34 -11.60 -20.55 -2.66
N VAL A 35 -10.40 -20.82 -2.11
CA VAL A 35 -9.86 -22.20 -1.98
C VAL A 35 -9.77 -22.61 -0.51
N PHE A 36 -9.13 -21.80 0.35
CA PHE A 36 -8.94 -22.17 1.74
C PHE A 36 -10.23 -22.02 2.52
N GLU A 37 -10.60 -23.07 3.27
CA GLU A 37 -11.69 -23.01 4.23
C GLU A 37 -11.28 -22.13 5.43
N GLY A 38 -12.10 -21.13 5.78
CA GLY A 38 -11.82 -20.21 6.87
C GLY A 38 -12.67 -18.94 6.80
N GLU A 39 -12.36 -18.00 7.68
CA GLU A 39 -13.12 -16.73 7.84
C GLU A 39 -13.06 -15.83 6.60
N TYR A 40 -12.05 -16.01 5.74
CA TYR A 40 -11.86 -15.20 4.53
C TYR A 40 -12.50 -15.82 3.28
N ASN A 41 -13.05 -17.03 3.39
CA ASN A 41 -13.66 -17.68 2.24
C ASN A 41 -15.06 -17.09 1.95
N ILE A 42 -15.22 -16.49 0.78
CA ILE A 42 -16.46 -15.81 0.38
C ILE A 42 -17.62 -16.81 0.24
N LEU A 43 -17.35 -18.02 -0.27
CA LEU A 43 -18.37 -19.03 -0.48
C LEU A 43 -18.95 -19.54 0.86
N ASN A 44 -18.15 -19.53 1.92
CA ASN A 44 -18.56 -20.01 3.24
C ASN A 44 -19.19 -18.92 4.11
N SER A 45 -19.04 -17.62 3.73
CA SER A 45 -19.56 -16.50 4.52
C SER A 45 -21.09 -16.43 4.53
N GLY A 46 -21.77 -16.99 3.52
CA GLY A 46 -23.22 -16.92 3.37
C GLY A 46 -23.76 -15.54 2.97
N PHE A 47 -22.89 -14.56 2.74
CA PHE A 47 -23.23 -13.20 2.33
C PHE A 47 -22.51 -12.84 1.03
N ALA A 48 -23.20 -12.11 0.14
CA ALA A 48 -22.61 -11.56 -1.09
C ALA A 48 -21.82 -10.27 -0.75
N ASP A 49 -20.65 -10.43 -0.13
CA ASP A 49 -19.84 -9.35 0.39
C ASP A 49 -18.34 -9.53 0.05
N LEU A 50 -17.66 -8.41 -0.22
CA LEU A 50 -16.22 -8.33 -0.47
C LEU A 50 -15.38 -7.98 0.77
N SER A 51 -16.01 -7.88 1.95
CA SER A 51 -15.28 -7.58 3.20
C SER A 51 -14.08 -8.51 3.47
N PRO A 52 -14.14 -9.84 3.20
CA PRO A 52 -12.98 -10.71 3.35
C PRO A 52 -11.77 -10.27 2.51
N PHE A 53 -12.00 -9.82 1.26
CA PHE A 53 -10.94 -9.30 0.39
C PHE A 53 -10.29 -8.05 1.00
N PHE A 54 -11.09 -7.10 1.47
CA PHE A 54 -10.59 -5.86 2.07
C PHE A 54 -9.96 -6.08 3.45
N THR A 55 -10.28 -7.16 4.13
CA THR A 55 -9.64 -7.54 5.39
C THR A 55 -8.26 -8.14 5.16
N ILE A 56 -8.09 -9.01 4.16
CA ILE A 56 -6.81 -9.71 3.93
C ILE A 56 -5.84 -8.90 3.06
N SER A 57 -6.34 -8.11 2.11
CA SER A 57 -5.48 -7.34 1.19
C SER A 57 -4.49 -6.41 1.88
N PRO A 58 -4.84 -5.64 2.92
CA PRO A 58 -3.88 -4.82 3.65
C PRO A 58 -2.71 -5.62 4.21
N TRP A 59 -2.95 -6.82 4.75
CA TRP A 59 -1.90 -7.69 5.29
C TRP A 59 -0.95 -8.21 4.21
N ILE A 60 -1.46 -8.58 3.04
CA ILE A 60 -0.63 -8.97 1.90
C ILE A 60 0.22 -7.78 1.45
N LEU A 61 -0.37 -6.59 1.39
CA LEU A 61 0.29 -5.37 0.94
C LEU A 61 1.36 -4.86 1.90
N ILE A 62 1.28 -5.16 3.22
CA ILE A 62 2.33 -4.86 4.20
C ILE A 62 3.67 -5.50 3.81
N PHE A 63 3.66 -6.66 3.14
CA PHE A 63 4.87 -7.31 2.65
C PHE A 63 5.19 -6.94 1.22
N LEU A 64 4.17 -6.86 0.37
CA LEU A 64 4.35 -6.72 -1.07
C LEU A 64 4.85 -5.33 -1.47
N ILE A 65 4.31 -4.27 -0.85
CA ILE A 65 4.73 -2.89 -1.14
C ILE A 65 6.19 -2.64 -0.70
N PRO A 66 6.61 -3.02 0.52
CA PRO A 66 8.02 -2.98 0.89
C PRO A 66 8.94 -3.74 -0.05
N ALA A 67 8.53 -4.92 -0.54
CA ALA A 67 9.33 -5.70 -1.48
C ALA A 67 9.54 -4.98 -2.83
N VAL A 68 8.56 -4.19 -3.26
CA VAL A 68 8.67 -3.35 -4.47
C VAL A 68 9.54 -2.12 -4.22
N THR A 69 9.33 -1.44 -3.09
CA THR A 69 9.93 -0.14 -2.79
C THR A 69 11.34 -0.21 -2.23
N MET A 70 11.74 -1.34 -1.62
CA MET A 70 13.06 -1.51 -0.99
C MET A 70 14.23 -1.17 -1.93
N ARG A 71 14.07 -1.38 -3.24
CA ARG A 71 15.09 -1.15 -4.26
C ARG A 71 15.20 0.31 -4.71
N SER A 72 14.19 1.12 -4.43
CA SER A 72 14.03 2.44 -5.05
C SER A 72 15.25 3.35 -4.87
N PHE A 73 15.84 3.39 -3.70
CA PHE A 73 17.06 4.16 -3.42
C PHE A 73 18.21 3.30 -2.91
N SER A 74 17.94 2.15 -2.27
CA SER A 74 18.98 1.25 -1.77
C SER A 74 19.90 0.74 -2.87
N ASP A 75 19.36 0.41 -4.05
CA ASP A 75 20.17 -0.03 -5.19
C ASP A 75 21.06 1.08 -5.73
N GLU A 76 20.55 2.29 -5.84
CA GLU A 76 21.31 3.45 -6.31
C GLU A 76 22.42 3.83 -5.34
N LYS A 77 22.16 3.70 -4.02
CA LYS A 77 23.20 3.85 -2.98
C LYS A 77 24.28 2.78 -3.11
N LYS A 78 23.86 1.51 -3.16
CA LYS A 78 24.79 0.38 -3.27
C LYS A 78 25.67 0.42 -4.50
N GLN A 79 25.16 0.93 -5.63
CA GLN A 79 25.88 1.06 -6.90
C GLN A 79 26.68 2.37 -7.02
N GLY A 80 26.61 3.27 -6.03
CA GLY A 80 27.22 4.60 -6.09
C GLY A 80 26.60 5.53 -7.16
N THR A 81 25.41 5.22 -7.66
CA THR A 81 24.74 5.98 -8.72
C THR A 81 23.79 7.04 -8.19
N LEU A 82 23.56 7.08 -6.88
CA LEU A 82 22.66 8.06 -6.26
C LEU A 82 23.14 9.49 -6.50
N GLU A 83 24.42 9.76 -6.36
CA GLU A 83 25.01 11.08 -6.61
C GLU A 83 24.78 11.53 -8.06
N LEU A 84 24.97 10.61 -9.03
CA LEU A 84 24.68 10.87 -10.44
C LEU A 84 23.19 11.17 -10.70
N LEU A 85 22.30 10.59 -9.92
CA LEU A 85 20.87 10.90 -10.00
C LEU A 85 20.58 12.30 -9.46
N LEU A 86 21.23 12.69 -8.36
CA LEU A 86 21.06 13.99 -7.70
C LEU A 86 21.72 15.16 -8.46
N THR A 87 22.66 14.90 -9.39
CA THR A 87 23.25 15.94 -10.26
C THR A 87 22.40 16.23 -11.51
N LYS A 88 21.39 15.40 -11.81
CA LYS A 88 20.47 15.68 -12.94
C LYS A 88 19.68 16.98 -12.69
N PRO A 89 19.28 17.69 -13.79
CA PRO A 89 18.49 18.92 -13.69
C PRO A 89 17.04 18.64 -13.27
N LEU A 90 16.85 17.93 -12.14
CA LEU A 90 15.59 17.58 -11.53
C LEU A 90 15.59 18.00 -10.07
N SER A 91 14.47 18.51 -9.57
CA SER A 91 14.34 18.73 -8.13
C SER A 91 14.26 17.39 -7.39
N ILE A 92 14.71 17.35 -6.13
CA ILE A 92 14.65 16.14 -5.28
C ILE A 92 13.18 15.67 -5.15
N TRP A 93 12.23 16.60 -5.02
CA TRP A 93 10.81 16.29 -5.03
C TRP A 93 10.33 15.58 -6.30
N GLN A 94 10.85 15.97 -7.46
CA GLN A 94 10.51 15.30 -8.72
C GLN A 94 11.08 13.89 -8.80
N ILE A 95 12.24 13.66 -8.21
CA ILE A 95 12.86 12.33 -8.14
C ILE A 95 12.04 11.42 -7.20
N VAL A 96 11.75 11.89 -6.00
CA VAL A 96 10.97 11.15 -4.99
C VAL A 96 9.57 10.83 -5.52
N ASN A 97 8.85 11.83 -6.03
CA ASN A 97 7.50 11.61 -6.57
C ASN A 97 7.51 10.68 -7.80
N GLY A 98 8.54 10.73 -8.64
CA GLY A 98 8.65 9.81 -9.78
C GLY A 98 8.75 8.35 -9.36
N LYS A 99 9.55 8.06 -8.33
CA LYS A 99 9.71 6.70 -7.78
C LYS A 99 8.46 6.28 -6.99
N PHE A 100 7.90 7.16 -6.18
CA PHE A 100 6.67 6.95 -5.44
C PHE A 100 5.49 6.57 -6.35
N LEU A 101 5.23 7.39 -7.37
CA LEU A 101 4.17 7.11 -8.33
C LEU A 101 4.44 5.85 -9.16
N GLY A 102 5.70 5.54 -9.46
CA GLY A 102 6.08 4.31 -10.16
C GLY A 102 5.74 3.06 -9.36
N SER A 103 6.10 3.02 -8.08
CA SER A 103 5.78 1.90 -7.19
C SER A 103 4.27 1.80 -6.91
N MET A 104 3.60 2.93 -6.66
CA MET A 104 2.16 2.98 -6.43
C MET A 104 1.38 2.45 -7.65
N LEU A 105 1.73 2.87 -8.87
CA LEU A 105 1.07 2.42 -10.10
C LEU A 105 1.20 0.92 -10.32
N LEU A 106 2.35 0.32 -10.01
CA LEU A 106 2.54 -1.13 -10.11
C LEU A 106 1.53 -1.87 -9.21
N ILE A 107 1.36 -1.42 -7.96
CA ILE A 107 0.41 -2.05 -7.03
C ILE A 107 -1.05 -1.80 -7.46
N VAL A 108 -1.35 -0.60 -7.96
CA VAL A 108 -2.68 -0.31 -8.51
C VAL A 108 -3.00 -1.24 -9.68
N MET A 109 -2.03 -1.54 -10.55
CA MET A 109 -2.21 -2.53 -11.62
C MET A 109 -2.49 -3.94 -11.10
N ALA A 110 -1.96 -4.30 -9.91
CA ALA A 110 -2.29 -5.59 -9.27
C ALA A 110 -3.73 -5.63 -8.74
N ILE A 111 -4.31 -4.47 -8.39
CA ILE A 111 -5.68 -4.38 -7.90
C ILE A 111 -6.71 -4.39 -9.05
N ILE A 112 -6.38 -3.84 -10.22
CA ILE A 112 -7.35 -3.74 -11.33
C ILE A 112 -8.06 -5.08 -11.64
N PRO A 113 -7.38 -6.24 -11.72
CA PRO A 113 -8.05 -7.51 -11.98
C PRO A 113 -9.06 -7.90 -10.89
N THR A 114 -8.90 -7.42 -9.64
CA THR A 114 -9.82 -7.78 -8.55
C THR A 114 -11.22 -7.18 -8.69
N PHE A 115 -11.39 -6.18 -9.57
CA PHE A 115 -12.74 -5.67 -9.89
C PHE A 115 -13.66 -6.75 -10.49
N ILE A 116 -13.09 -7.83 -11.05
CA ILE A 116 -13.87 -8.98 -11.50
C ILE A 116 -14.62 -9.66 -10.34
N TYR A 117 -14.10 -9.56 -9.11
CA TYR A 117 -14.76 -10.11 -7.93
C TYR A 117 -16.13 -9.47 -7.67
N ILE A 118 -16.28 -8.16 -7.96
CA ILE A 118 -17.55 -7.45 -7.83
C ILE A 118 -18.60 -8.11 -8.71
N TRP A 119 -18.25 -8.38 -9.96
CA TRP A 119 -19.16 -9.00 -10.92
C TRP A 119 -19.49 -10.45 -10.53
N VAL A 120 -18.52 -11.24 -10.11
CA VAL A 120 -18.71 -12.63 -9.68
C VAL A 120 -19.62 -12.70 -8.46
N ILE A 121 -19.35 -11.88 -7.42
CA ILE A 121 -20.14 -11.89 -6.19
C ILE A 121 -21.55 -11.36 -6.42
N SER A 122 -21.71 -10.35 -7.27
CA SER A 122 -23.01 -9.83 -7.66
C SER A 122 -23.87 -10.93 -8.33
N GLY A 123 -23.27 -11.82 -9.12
CA GLY A 123 -23.97 -12.95 -9.74
C GLY A 123 -24.25 -14.12 -8.79
N LEU A 124 -23.49 -14.25 -7.69
CA LEU A 124 -23.70 -15.28 -6.66
C LEU A 124 -24.71 -14.87 -5.59
N GLY A 125 -25.00 -13.57 -5.47
CA GLY A 125 -25.95 -13.04 -4.50
C GLY A 125 -27.38 -13.46 -4.75
N MET A 126 -28.17 -13.66 -3.70
CA MET A 126 -29.63 -13.89 -3.79
C MET A 126 -30.38 -12.78 -3.03
N PRO A 127 -31.16 -11.95 -3.72
CA PRO A 127 -31.33 -11.86 -5.19
C PRO A 127 -30.05 -11.40 -5.91
N GLU A 128 -29.93 -11.75 -7.20
CA GLU A 128 -28.82 -11.30 -8.04
C GLU A 128 -28.67 -9.77 -7.97
N GLY A 129 -27.42 -9.28 -7.89
CA GLY A 129 -27.14 -7.85 -7.75
C GLY A 129 -27.20 -7.32 -6.32
N ASN A 130 -27.47 -8.15 -5.31
CA ASN A 130 -27.51 -7.76 -3.91
C ASN A 130 -26.08 -7.64 -3.32
N ILE A 131 -25.34 -6.65 -3.79
CA ILE A 131 -24.00 -6.27 -3.27
C ILE A 131 -24.03 -4.81 -2.83
N ASP A 132 -23.41 -4.51 -1.68
CA ASP A 132 -23.25 -3.12 -1.23
C ASP A 132 -22.14 -2.44 -2.04
N MET A 133 -22.54 -1.74 -3.10
CA MET A 133 -21.60 -0.98 -3.95
C MET A 133 -20.97 0.20 -3.20
N GLY A 134 -21.67 0.81 -2.22
CA GLY A 134 -21.16 1.92 -1.44
C GLY A 134 -19.97 1.48 -0.58
N SER A 135 -20.16 0.42 0.20
CA SER A 135 -19.09 -0.19 1.01
C SER A 135 -17.93 -0.69 0.14
N THR A 136 -18.23 -1.36 -0.97
CA THR A 136 -17.23 -1.89 -1.90
C THR A 136 -16.36 -0.79 -2.49
N MET A 137 -16.95 0.27 -3.04
CA MET A 137 -16.21 1.38 -3.62
C MET A 137 -15.45 2.17 -2.56
N GLY A 138 -16.05 2.42 -1.39
CA GLY A 138 -15.38 3.05 -0.25
C GLY A 138 -14.13 2.27 0.17
N SER A 139 -14.22 0.94 0.21
CA SER A 139 -13.09 0.05 0.52
C SER A 139 -11.97 0.11 -0.54
N TYR A 140 -12.29 0.13 -1.84
CA TYR A 140 -11.29 0.32 -2.88
C TYR A 140 -10.60 1.68 -2.79
N PHE A 141 -11.35 2.75 -2.51
CA PHE A 141 -10.76 4.07 -2.25
C PHE A 141 -9.84 4.05 -1.03
N GLY A 142 -10.28 3.46 0.07
CA GLY A 142 -9.45 3.28 1.27
C GLY A 142 -8.17 2.50 0.96
N LEU A 143 -8.27 1.44 0.15
CA LEU A 143 -7.12 0.65 -0.27
C LEU A 143 -6.12 1.45 -1.11
N LEU A 144 -6.57 2.34 -1.99
CA LEU A 144 -5.69 3.24 -2.75
C LEU A 144 -4.92 4.20 -1.84
N PHE A 145 -5.56 4.78 -0.83
CA PHE A 145 -4.89 5.64 0.15
C PHE A 145 -3.91 4.86 1.02
N LEU A 146 -4.26 3.65 1.42
CA LEU A 146 -3.38 2.76 2.17
C LEU A 146 -2.12 2.41 1.37
N ILE A 147 -2.28 2.09 0.07
CA ILE A 147 -1.17 1.84 -0.85
C ILE A 147 -0.26 3.06 -0.96
N ALA A 148 -0.82 4.26 -1.05
CA ALA A 148 -0.04 5.49 -1.08
C ALA A 148 0.79 5.65 0.19
N ALA A 149 0.20 5.45 1.37
CA ALA A 149 0.90 5.54 2.65
C ALA A 149 2.01 4.48 2.77
N TYR A 150 1.73 3.21 2.46
CA TYR A 150 2.73 2.15 2.49
C TYR A 150 3.86 2.39 1.48
N SER A 151 3.53 2.86 0.27
CA SER A 151 4.55 3.20 -0.73
C SER A 151 5.46 4.34 -0.27
N ALA A 152 4.91 5.36 0.39
CA ALA A 152 5.69 6.46 0.95
C ALA A 152 6.63 5.99 2.06
N ILE A 153 6.15 5.12 2.97
CA ILE A 153 6.97 4.48 4.01
C ILE A 153 8.10 3.68 3.38
N GLY A 154 7.80 2.83 2.39
CA GLY A 154 8.79 1.99 1.73
C GLY A 154 9.84 2.79 0.95
N ILE A 155 9.45 3.86 0.29
CA ILE A 155 10.39 4.79 -0.36
C ILE A 155 11.31 5.46 0.67
N PHE A 156 10.75 5.91 1.80
CA PHE A 156 11.54 6.49 2.89
C PHE A 156 12.58 5.49 3.42
N THR A 157 12.15 4.29 3.78
CA THR A 157 13.05 3.27 4.35
C THR A 157 14.15 2.86 3.37
N SER A 158 13.87 2.87 2.06
CA SER A 158 14.89 2.60 1.03
C SER A 158 16.00 3.65 0.99
N THR A 159 15.78 4.85 1.55
CA THR A 159 16.84 5.87 1.68
C THR A 159 17.73 5.69 2.91
N LEU A 160 17.34 4.87 3.88
CA LEU A 160 18.04 4.70 5.14
C LEU A 160 19.24 3.74 5.05
N SER A 161 19.20 2.77 4.14
CA SER A 161 20.20 1.71 4.02
C SER A 161 20.55 1.40 2.57
N GLU A 162 21.82 1.02 2.34
CA GLU A 162 22.27 0.44 1.07
C GLU A 162 21.85 -1.04 0.91
N ASN A 163 21.52 -1.68 2.04
CA ASN A 163 21.06 -3.06 2.04
C ASN A 163 19.55 -3.11 1.87
N GLN A 164 19.09 -3.66 0.74
CA GLN A 164 17.67 -3.85 0.40
C GLN A 164 16.91 -4.64 1.46
N ILE A 165 17.53 -5.67 2.05
CA ILE A 165 16.88 -6.53 3.06
C ILE A 165 16.60 -5.72 4.34
N VAL A 166 17.55 -4.87 4.76
CA VAL A 166 17.36 -3.97 5.90
C VAL A 166 16.23 -2.98 5.61
N ALA A 167 16.24 -2.35 4.43
CA ALA A 167 15.19 -1.44 4.02
C ALA A 167 13.80 -2.13 3.99
N PHE A 168 13.74 -3.36 3.50
CA PHE A 168 12.53 -4.19 3.50
C PHE A 168 12.01 -4.46 4.91
N ILE A 169 12.86 -4.97 5.81
CA ILE A 169 12.46 -5.31 7.18
C ILE A 169 11.95 -4.08 7.93
N VAL A 170 12.67 -2.95 7.84
CA VAL A 170 12.26 -1.69 8.49
C VAL A 170 10.93 -1.20 7.90
N SER A 171 10.75 -1.31 6.59
CA SER A 171 9.51 -0.92 5.92
C SER A 171 8.32 -1.76 6.37
N VAL A 172 8.47 -3.10 6.39
CA VAL A 172 7.43 -4.02 6.88
C VAL A 172 7.07 -3.69 8.33
N PHE A 173 8.07 -3.48 9.18
CA PHE A 173 7.84 -3.13 10.57
C PHE A 173 7.07 -1.82 10.73
N LEU A 174 7.44 -0.78 10.00
CA LEU A 174 6.74 0.50 10.03
C LEU A 174 5.31 0.38 9.48
N CYS A 175 5.12 -0.28 8.34
CA CYS A 175 3.78 -0.50 7.78
C CYS A 175 2.89 -1.27 8.77
N PHE A 176 3.42 -2.34 9.38
CA PHE A 176 2.72 -3.12 10.40
C PHE A 176 2.37 -2.27 11.62
N PHE A 177 3.34 -1.49 12.13
CA PHE A 177 3.15 -0.62 13.29
C PHE A 177 2.08 0.45 13.04
N PHE A 178 2.13 1.12 11.90
CA PHE A 178 1.12 2.14 11.54
C PHE A 178 -0.24 1.53 11.25
N TYR A 179 -0.31 0.31 10.72
CA TYR A 179 -1.58 -0.35 10.43
C TYR A 179 -2.22 -0.93 11.69
N PHE A 180 -1.50 -1.75 12.45
CA PHE A 180 -2.04 -2.53 13.56
C PHE A 180 -1.53 -2.10 14.93
N GLY A 181 -0.32 -1.53 15.00
CA GLY A 181 0.34 -1.23 16.28
C GLY A 181 -0.43 -0.26 17.15
N PHE A 182 -1.00 0.79 16.58
CA PHE A 182 -1.79 1.76 17.35
C PHE A 182 -3.08 1.15 17.90
N GLU A 183 -3.78 0.29 17.17
CA GLU A 183 -4.96 -0.42 17.67
C GLU A 183 -4.59 -1.33 18.84
N SER A 184 -3.49 -2.08 18.71
CA SER A 184 -2.99 -2.94 19.78
C SER A 184 -2.60 -2.16 21.05
N VAL A 185 -1.93 -1.01 20.89
CA VAL A 185 -1.60 -0.13 22.05
C VAL A 185 -2.86 0.46 22.65
N ALA A 186 -3.86 0.83 21.86
CA ALA A 186 -5.13 1.37 22.32
C ALA A 186 -5.90 0.40 23.22
N THR A 187 -5.80 -0.91 22.96
CA THR A 187 -6.43 -1.93 23.83
C THR A 187 -5.77 -2.04 25.21
N ILE A 188 -4.47 -1.71 25.32
CA ILE A 188 -3.71 -1.76 26.58
C ILE A 188 -4.03 -0.54 27.47
N VAL A 189 -4.38 0.60 26.87
CA VAL A 189 -4.64 1.86 27.57
C VAL A 189 -6.07 2.34 27.29
N PRO A 190 -7.11 1.74 27.91
CA PRO A 190 -8.52 2.03 27.59
C PRO A 190 -8.91 3.51 27.77
N SER A 191 -8.26 4.22 28.72
CA SER A 191 -8.56 5.64 29.00
C SER A 191 -8.27 6.57 27.81
N PHE A 192 -7.39 6.17 26.90
CA PHE A 192 -7.00 6.95 25.72
C PHE A 192 -7.28 6.20 24.41
N GLN A 193 -8.09 5.14 24.45
CA GLN A 193 -8.34 4.27 23.31
C GLN A 193 -8.69 5.04 22.05
N GLY A 194 -9.68 5.94 22.09
CA GLY A 194 -10.12 6.68 20.90
C GLY A 194 -9.08 7.68 20.34
N LEU A 195 -8.17 8.19 21.20
CA LEU A 195 -7.08 9.05 20.73
C LEU A 195 -5.97 8.22 20.07
N ILE A 196 -5.60 7.09 20.68
CA ILE A 196 -4.50 6.25 20.20
C ILE A 196 -4.90 5.53 18.90
N SER A 197 -6.10 4.95 18.84
CA SER A 197 -6.60 4.27 17.63
C SER A 197 -6.70 5.21 16.44
N GLY A 198 -7.07 6.48 16.66
CA GLY A 198 -7.10 7.52 15.65
C GLY A 198 -5.76 7.87 14.98
N PHE A 199 -4.63 7.36 15.49
CA PHE A 199 -3.33 7.42 14.79
C PHE A 199 -3.06 6.18 13.93
N GLY A 200 -3.91 5.14 14.02
CA GLY A 200 -3.79 3.90 13.26
C GLY A 200 -4.44 3.96 11.88
N MET A 201 -3.76 3.43 10.86
CA MET A 201 -4.30 3.34 9.51
C MET A 201 -5.52 2.42 9.42
N GLN A 202 -5.61 1.42 10.30
CA GLN A 202 -6.67 0.41 10.27
C GLN A 202 -8.05 1.02 10.59
N ASP A 203 -8.14 1.91 11.58
CA ASP A 203 -9.40 2.56 11.94
C ASP A 203 -9.92 3.45 10.81
N HIS A 204 -9.04 4.23 10.19
CA HIS A 204 -9.37 5.07 9.04
C HIS A 204 -9.76 4.23 7.82
N PHE A 205 -9.08 3.12 7.58
CA PHE A 205 -9.42 2.20 6.50
C PHE A 205 -10.79 1.55 6.74
N LYS A 206 -11.05 1.04 7.96
CA LYS A 206 -12.36 0.49 8.36
C LYS A 206 -13.48 1.54 8.25
N SER A 207 -13.20 2.81 8.55
CA SER A 207 -14.16 3.91 8.38
C SER A 207 -14.59 4.07 6.92
N MET A 208 -13.62 4.13 5.99
CA MET A 208 -13.88 4.23 4.55
C MET A 208 -14.63 3.00 4.00
N SER A 209 -14.37 1.82 4.57
CA SER A 209 -15.02 0.57 4.18
C SER A 209 -16.52 0.51 4.50
N ARG A 210 -17.05 1.45 5.27
CA ARG A 210 -18.50 1.58 5.54
C ARG A 210 -19.26 2.26 4.40
N GLY A 211 -18.57 2.64 3.32
CA GLY A 211 -19.18 3.30 2.16
C GLY A 211 -19.33 4.82 2.30
N VAL A 212 -18.87 5.40 3.38
CA VAL A 212 -18.86 6.86 3.61
C VAL A 212 -17.41 7.33 3.65
N ILE A 213 -17.02 8.14 2.68
CA ILE A 213 -15.68 8.72 2.65
C ILE A 213 -15.68 9.98 3.53
N ASP A 214 -15.16 9.87 4.75
CA ASP A 214 -14.95 11.02 5.63
C ASP A 214 -13.69 11.78 5.17
N THR A 215 -13.78 13.11 5.12
CA THR A 215 -12.63 13.99 4.84
C THR A 215 -11.50 13.83 5.84
N ARG A 216 -11.80 13.44 7.09
CA ARG A 216 -10.82 13.15 8.13
C ARG A 216 -9.90 12.00 7.74
N ASP A 217 -10.47 10.92 7.19
CA ASP A 217 -9.72 9.74 6.77
C ASP A 217 -8.81 10.07 5.59
N VAL A 218 -9.31 10.84 4.63
CA VAL A 218 -8.52 11.31 3.48
C VAL A 218 -7.35 12.20 3.94
N ILE A 219 -7.62 13.17 4.83
CA ILE A 219 -6.59 14.07 5.38
C ILE A 219 -5.53 13.26 6.13
N TYR A 220 -5.93 12.27 6.91
CA TYR A 220 -5.00 11.39 7.63
C TYR A 220 -4.04 10.68 6.68
N PHE A 221 -4.55 9.95 5.68
CA PHE A 221 -3.70 9.22 4.73
C PHE A 221 -2.81 10.13 3.90
N VAL A 222 -3.34 11.27 3.44
CA VAL A 222 -2.54 12.28 2.72
C VAL A 222 -1.45 12.83 3.63
N SER A 223 -1.75 13.14 4.89
CA SER A 223 -0.77 13.65 5.85
C SER A 223 0.34 12.66 6.12
N VAL A 224 0.03 11.39 6.36
CA VAL A 224 1.02 10.32 6.55
C VAL A 224 1.88 10.14 5.28
N THR A 225 1.27 10.10 4.11
CA THR A 225 1.98 10.00 2.84
C THR A 225 2.96 11.16 2.66
N MET A 226 2.50 12.40 2.85
CA MET A 226 3.33 13.60 2.71
C MET A 226 4.44 13.68 3.76
N LEU A 227 4.19 13.22 4.98
CA LEU A 227 5.18 13.15 6.05
C LEU A 227 6.37 12.26 5.62
N PHE A 228 6.12 11.03 5.19
CA PHE A 228 7.18 10.11 4.79
C PHE A 228 7.88 10.53 3.50
N LEU A 229 7.17 11.11 2.53
CA LEU A 229 7.82 11.70 1.34
C LEU A 229 8.70 12.91 1.72
N SER A 230 8.28 13.72 2.68
CA SER A 230 9.09 14.83 3.20
C SER A 230 10.34 14.35 3.91
N PHE A 231 10.24 13.29 4.72
CA PHE A 231 11.42 12.65 5.34
C PHE A 231 12.38 12.09 4.29
N THR A 232 11.85 11.49 3.23
CA THR A 232 12.66 11.04 2.08
C THR A 232 13.44 12.19 1.45
N VAL A 233 12.76 13.30 1.17
CA VAL A 233 13.38 14.50 0.58
C VAL A 233 14.43 15.09 1.51
N TYR A 234 14.14 15.14 2.81
CA TYR A 234 15.09 15.65 3.81
C TYR A 234 16.37 14.80 3.86
N ASN A 235 16.23 13.47 3.90
CA ASN A 235 17.38 12.56 3.92
C ASN A 235 18.22 12.68 2.64
N LEU A 236 17.59 12.77 1.47
CA LEU A 236 18.32 12.96 0.20
C LEU A 236 18.99 14.33 0.08
N LYS A 237 18.45 15.38 0.69
CA LYS A 237 19.12 16.68 0.77
C LYS A 237 20.39 16.61 1.62
N SER A 238 20.36 15.91 2.74
CA SER A 238 21.53 15.72 3.61
C SER A 238 22.65 14.94 2.92
N ILE A 239 22.36 14.07 1.96
CA ILE A 239 23.36 13.34 1.18
C ILE A 239 23.96 14.23 0.09
N LYS A 240 23.22 15.21 -0.41
CA LYS A 240 23.65 16.13 -1.47
C LYS A 240 24.53 17.28 -0.95
N SER A 241 24.41 17.65 0.35
CA SER A 241 25.21 18.69 1.01
C SER A 241 26.60 18.18 1.33
#